data_03a408d2f2ed1f0d6c3c420dcac7cc3d
#
_entry.id   03a408d2f2ed1f0d6c3c420dcac7cc3d
#
_cell.length_a   1.000
_cell.length_b   1.000
_cell.length_c   1.000
_cell.angle_alpha   90.00
_cell.angle_beta   90.00
_cell.angle_gamma   90.00
#
_symmetry.space_group_name_H-M   'P 1'
#
loop_
_entity.id
_entity.type
_entity.pdbx_description
1 polymer ?
#
loop_
_entity_poly.entity_id
_entity_poly.type
_entity_poly.pdbx_seq_one_letter_code
_entity_poly.pdbx_strand_id
1 'polypeptide(L)'
;AQPSSLTKDEMLQYTALWKGERFPDGRPKVSDDIIQRMRYVSVTEAWQILNGATDSEGQGAGGFGGFRSTYSNQYFGEFKMMRENIVICGRASTIHFMPFRPDLNNLIQEQGNKDGRSRGQYTWGIDQLQKGDVYVANVCEAVLDASHVGDNLGTTIWTKTGNGAVIRGTLRDLYGNLAVDPNWNVMVRDFRPQANSSNLVIGINCPIQVGYVTVMPGDIVLGTREGVVFIPPHQAQRVVETSERTRMQDAFAHAGVKEGRFTAQQADGAYTPEMNAEFTQWLKNNINSMGKFFEDPKAAPSPAFIKQYIQE
;
A
#
# COMPACT_ATOMS: atom_id res chain seq x y z
N ALA A 1 -10.29 12.10 27.27
CA ALA A 1 -9.16 11.81 26.37
C ALA A 1 -9.69 11.21 25.07
N GLN A 2 -9.25 11.71 23.94
CA GLN A 2 -9.56 11.15 22.62
C GLN A 2 -8.33 10.41 22.10
N PRO A 3 -8.50 9.40 21.22
CA PRO A 3 -7.39 8.89 20.44
C PRO A 3 -6.72 10.02 19.66
N SER A 4 -5.40 10.01 19.57
CA SER A 4 -4.65 10.98 18.76
C SER A 4 -5.11 10.88 17.30
N SER A 5 -5.48 12.02 16.72
CA SER A 5 -5.85 12.12 15.31
C SER A 5 -5.28 13.42 14.78
N LEU A 6 -4.76 13.40 13.55
CA LEU A 6 -4.35 14.65 12.93
C LEU A 6 -5.58 15.52 12.66
N THR A 7 -5.50 16.78 13.04
CA THR A 7 -6.41 17.79 12.55
C THR A 7 -6.22 17.95 11.04
N LYS A 8 -7.18 18.56 10.36
CA LYS A 8 -7.06 18.82 8.93
C LYS A 8 -5.81 19.62 8.60
N ASP A 9 -5.49 20.63 9.39
CA ASP A 9 -4.32 21.49 9.18
C ASP A 9 -3.01 20.73 9.38
N GLU A 10 -2.93 19.88 10.40
CA GLU A 10 -1.77 19.00 10.60
C GLU A 10 -1.65 17.98 9.46
N MET A 11 -2.77 17.41 8.98
CA MET A 11 -2.76 16.51 7.84
C MET A 11 -2.22 17.20 6.58
N LEU A 12 -2.61 18.44 6.32
CA LEU A 12 -2.09 19.24 5.21
C LEU A 12 -0.60 19.51 5.34
N GLN A 13 -0.12 19.81 6.56
CA GLN A 13 1.30 20.06 6.83
C GLN A 13 2.14 18.79 6.66
N TYR A 14 1.71 17.67 7.25
CA TYR A 14 2.44 16.40 7.21
C TYR A 14 2.47 15.76 5.82
N THR A 15 1.53 16.11 4.98
CA THR A 15 1.43 15.62 3.60
C THR A 15 1.59 16.74 2.57
N ALA A 16 2.40 17.76 2.87
CA ALA A 16 2.53 18.99 2.09
C ALA A 16 3.08 18.77 0.66
N LEU A 17 3.84 17.70 0.43
CA LEU A 17 4.33 17.32 -0.90
C LEU A 17 3.23 16.81 -1.83
N TRP A 18 2.08 16.37 -1.29
CA TRP A 18 0.93 16.01 -2.09
C TRP A 18 0.17 17.26 -2.55
N LYS A 19 0.08 17.47 -3.86
CA LYS A 19 -0.59 18.63 -4.48
C LYS A 19 -1.92 18.26 -5.15
N GLY A 20 -2.32 16.98 -5.10
CA GLY A 20 -3.52 16.50 -5.74
C GLY A 20 -4.78 16.63 -4.86
N GLU A 21 -5.84 15.91 -5.25
CA GLU A 21 -7.12 15.88 -4.56
C GLU A 21 -6.98 15.35 -3.13
N ARG A 22 -7.85 15.84 -2.22
CA ARG A 22 -7.88 15.42 -0.82
C ARG A 22 -9.29 15.06 -0.37
N PHE A 23 -9.39 14.19 0.60
CA PHE A 23 -10.61 13.95 1.35
C PHE A 23 -10.95 15.15 2.25
N PRO A 24 -12.20 15.26 2.76
CA PRO A 24 -12.62 16.38 3.63
C PRO A 24 -11.76 16.57 4.89
N ASP A 25 -11.17 15.50 5.41
CA ASP A 25 -10.26 15.49 6.57
C ASP A 25 -8.82 15.93 6.23
N GLY A 26 -8.55 16.25 4.98
CA GLY A 26 -7.23 16.64 4.48
C GLY A 26 -6.35 15.48 4.00
N ARG A 27 -6.75 14.23 4.20
CA ARG A 27 -6.01 13.05 3.78
C ARG A 27 -5.83 13.04 2.25
N PRO A 28 -4.61 12.75 1.74
CA PRO A 28 -4.36 12.63 0.31
C PRO A 28 -5.28 11.62 -0.38
N LYS A 29 -5.78 11.99 -1.56
CA LYS A 29 -6.64 11.14 -2.39
C LYS A 29 -5.99 10.90 -3.75
N VAL A 30 -5.07 9.94 -3.81
CA VAL A 30 -4.53 9.44 -5.08
C VAL A 30 -5.67 8.90 -5.92
N SER A 31 -5.67 9.18 -7.22
CA SER A 31 -6.75 8.78 -8.12
C SER A 31 -6.94 7.26 -8.20
N ASP A 32 -8.17 6.84 -8.48
CA ASP A 32 -8.49 5.43 -8.64
C ASP A 32 -7.77 4.82 -9.86
N ASP A 33 -7.49 5.62 -10.89
CA ASP A 33 -6.68 5.19 -12.03
C ASP A 33 -5.28 4.76 -11.61
N ILE A 34 -4.58 5.61 -10.85
CA ILE A 34 -3.24 5.28 -10.33
C ILE A 34 -3.29 4.03 -9.46
N ILE A 35 -4.31 3.87 -8.60
CA ILE A 35 -4.45 2.70 -7.75
C ILE A 35 -4.69 1.43 -8.56
N GLN A 36 -5.52 1.47 -9.60
CA GLN A 36 -5.75 0.31 -10.46
C GLN A 36 -4.47 -0.11 -11.20
N ARG A 37 -3.70 0.85 -11.70
CA ARG A 37 -2.41 0.59 -12.36
C ARG A 37 -1.35 0.10 -11.38
N MET A 38 -1.36 0.62 -10.13
CA MET A 38 -0.45 0.20 -9.06
C MET A 38 -0.60 -1.29 -8.69
N ARG A 39 -1.77 -1.88 -8.87
CA ARG A 39 -1.99 -3.31 -8.60
C ARG A 39 -1.08 -4.25 -9.39
N TYR A 40 -0.55 -3.78 -10.50
CA TYR A 40 0.34 -4.54 -11.39
C TYR A 40 1.83 -4.21 -11.18
N VAL A 41 2.14 -3.31 -10.27
CA VAL A 41 3.52 -3.00 -9.86
C VAL A 41 3.99 -4.11 -8.93
N SER A 42 5.18 -4.65 -9.16
CA SER A 42 5.78 -5.60 -8.22
C SER A 42 6.33 -4.87 -6.99
N VAL A 43 6.40 -5.59 -5.87
CA VAL A 43 7.02 -5.06 -4.64
C VAL A 43 8.49 -4.69 -4.89
N THR A 44 9.19 -5.49 -5.69
CA THR A 44 10.59 -5.21 -6.07
C THR A 44 10.73 -3.91 -6.84
N GLU A 45 9.90 -3.68 -7.87
CA GLU A 45 9.91 -2.43 -8.64
C GLU A 45 9.60 -1.23 -7.77
N ALA A 46 8.52 -1.30 -6.98
CA ALA A 46 8.13 -0.22 -6.07
C ALA A 46 9.26 0.12 -5.08
N TRP A 47 9.87 -0.90 -4.48
CA TRP A 47 10.98 -0.72 -3.55
C TRP A 47 12.20 -0.07 -4.22
N GLN A 48 12.60 -0.54 -5.41
CA GLN A 48 13.74 0.01 -6.15
C GLN A 48 13.54 1.48 -6.51
N ILE A 49 12.34 1.81 -7.00
CA ILE A 49 11.99 3.18 -7.40
C ILE A 49 12.02 4.12 -6.18
N LEU A 50 11.44 3.69 -5.06
CA LEU A 50 11.43 4.45 -3.82
C LEU A 50 12.82 4.57 -3.19
N ASN A 51 13.64 3.53 -3.27
CA ASN A 51 15.01 3.56 -2.78
C ASN A 51 15.89 4.57 -3.52
N GLY A 52 15.59 4.85 -4.78
CA GLY A 52 16.23 5.92 -5.58
C GLY A 52 15.51 7.27 -5.54
N ALA A 53 14.35 7.37 -4.88
CA ALA A 53 13.55 8.57 -4.83
C ALA A 53 13.94 9.46 -3.66
N THR A 54 14.22 10.74 -3.93
CA THR A 54 14.31 11.81 -2.94
C THR A 54 12.98 12.58 -2.89
N ASP A 55 12.81 13.46 -1.91
CA ASP A 55 11.75 14.45 -1.98
C ASP A 55 11.91 15.33 -3.24
N SER A 56 10.80 15.88 -3.72
CA SER A 56 10.76 16.61 -5.00
C SER A 56 11.64 17.87 -5.06
N GLU A 57 12.16 18.31 -3.94
CA GLU A 57 12.95 19.54 -3.85
C GLU A 57 14.47 19.27 -3.77
N GLY A 58 14.86 18.01 -3.82
CA GLY A 58 16.28 17.64 -3.69
C GLY A 58 16.86 17.94 -2.31
N GLN A 59 16.03 18.36 -1.41
CA GLN A 59 16.36 18.50 0.00
C GLN A 59 16.35 17.12 0.67
N GLY A 60 17.12 16.21 0.09
CA GLY A 60 17.59 15.11 0.89
C GLY A 60 18.15 15.71 2.14
N ALA A 61 17.71 15.26 3.31
CA ALA A 61 18.24 15.72 4.58
C ALA A 61 19.74 15.39 4.68
N GLY A 62 20.52 16.03 3.89
CA GLY A 62 21.97 16.19 4.02
C GLY A 62 22.27 17.05 5.22
N GLY A 63 21.37 17.03 6.22
CA GLY A 63 21.48 17.72 7.46
C GLY A 63 21.81 16.74 8.57
N PHE A 64 22.36 17.18 9.58
CA PHE A 64 22.63 16.60 10.88
C PHE A 64 22.44 15.06 10.99
N GLY A 65 23.51 14.33 11.11
CA GLY A 65 23.46 12.95 11.62
C GLY A 65 23.31 11.85 10.58
N GLY A 66 23.41 12.10 9.28
CA GLY A 66 23.45 11.04 8.26
C GLY A 66 22.11 10.34 8.04
N PHE A 67 20.99 11.04 8.23
CA PHE A 67 19.67 10.52 7.87
C PHE A 67 19.60 10.21 6.37
N ARG A 68 18.91 9.12 6.03
CA ARG A 68 18.70 8.74 4.64
C ARG A 68 17.84 9.79 3.93
N SER A 69 18.24 10.20 2.75
CA SER A 69 17.51 11.16 1.91
C SER A 69 16.49 10.49 1.00
N THR A 70 16.45 9.16 0.95
CA THR A 70 15.58 8.39 0.06
C THR A 70 14.51 7.64 0.83
N TYR A 71 13.43 7.24 0.11
CA TYR A 71 12.34 6.41 0.66
C TYR A 71 12.72 4.93 0.73
N SER A 72 13.94 4.61 1.17
CA SER A 72 14.47 3.23 1.21
C SER A 72 13.84 2.35 2.31
N ASN A 73 13.09 2.94 3.25
CA ASN A 73 12.52 2.25 4.40
C ASN A 73 10.99 2.17 4.34
N GLN A 74 10.43 1.86 3.16
CA GLN A 74 8.97 1.80 2.96
C GLN A 74 8.46 0.38 2.73
N TYR A 75 9.30 -0.64 2.85
CA TYR A 75 8.95 -2.04 2.71
C TYR A 75 8.99 -2.77 4.05
N PHE A 76 8.02 -3.67 4.25
CA PHE A 76 8.04 -4.60 5.38
C PHE A 76 7.51 -5.98 4.95
N GLY A 77 8.26 -7.06 5.26
CA GLY A 77 8.02 -8.40 4.72
C GLY A 77 7.50 -9.45 5.71
N GLU A 78 7.43 -9.14 7.02
CA GLU A 78 7.10 -10.14 8.05
C GLU A 78 5.59 -10.28 8.24
N PHE A 79 4.90 -10.78 7.23
CA PHE A 79 3.46 -11.05 7.24
C PHE A 79 3.13 -12.46 6.76
N LYS A 80 2.02 -13.00 7.30
CA LYS A 80 1.25 -14.07 6.69
C LYS A 80 0.11 -13.45 5.91
N MET A 81 -0.06 -13.87 4.67
CA MET A 81 -1.14 -13.41 3.80
C MET A 81 -2.25 -14.45 3.76
N MET A 82 -3.49 -14.03 3.94
CA MET A 82 -4.63 -14.96 3.96
C MET A 82 -4.86 -15.61 2.59
N ARG A 83 -4.64 -14.86 1.50
CA ARG A 83 -4.74 -15.33 0.10
C ARG A 83 -3.50 -14.85 -0.67
N GLU A 84 -2.62 -15.77 -1.01
CA GLU A 84 -1.32 -15.44 -1.63
C GLU A 84 -1.43 -14.75 -3.01
N ASN A 85 -2.52 -15.00 -3.72
CA ASN A 85 -2.70 -14.50 -5.09
C ASN A 85 -3.58 -13.24 -5.20
N ILE A 86 -4.02 -12.66 -4.09
CA ILE A 86 -4.88 -11.48 -4.08
C ILE A 86 -4.09 -10.27 -3.60
N VAL A 87 -3.77 -9.36 -4.50
CA VAL A 87 -3.07 -8.12 -4.19
C VAL A 87 -3.95 -7.19 -3.37
N ILE A 88 -3.39 -6.64 -2.30
CA ILE A 88 -4.00 -5.55 -1.52
C ILE A 88 -3.43 -4.24 -2.04
N CYS A 89 -4.28 -3.37 -2.59
CA CYS A 89 -3.81 -2.08 -3.09
C CYS A 89 -4.89 -1.01 -2.91
N GLY A 90 -4.54 0.06 -2.20
CA GLY A 90 -5.44 1.18 -1.93
C GLY A 90 -4.82 2.21 -1.02
N ARG A 91 -5.62 3.14 -0.51
CA ARG A 91 -5.17 4.24 0.36
C ARG A 91 -5.18 3.80 1.81
N ALA A 92 -4.12 4.06 2.55
CA ALA A 92 -4.03 3.72 3.96
C ALA A 92 -5.02 4.54 4.80
N SER A 93 -5.87 3.84 5.55
CA SER A 93 -6.61 4.37 6.69
C SER A 93 -6.01 3.77 7.95
N THR A 94 -5.36 4.58 8.76
CA THR A 94 -4.46 4.13 9.81
C THR A 94 -5.11 4.11 11.18
N ILE A 95 -4.79 3.09 11.97
CA ILE A 95 -5.17 3.00 13.37
C ILE A 95 -4.02 2.42 14.21
N HIS A 96 -3.86 2.99 15.41
CA HIS A 96 -2.80 2.61 16.34
C HIS A 96 -3.37 2.15 17.67
N PHE A 97 -2.93 0.98 18.11
CA PHE A 97 -3.24 0.43 19.43
C PHE A 97 -1.99 0.37 20.29
N MET A 98 -2.18 0.41 21.60
CA MET A 98 -1.14 0.17 22.59
C MET A 98 -1.59 -0.90 23.59
N PRO A 99 -0.66 -1.52 24.33
CA PRO A 99 -1.00 -2.43 25.41
C PRO A 99 -1.97 -1.81 26.40
N PHE A 100 -2.91 -2.62 26.87
CA PHE A 100 -4.00 -2.17 27.72
C PHE A 100 -3.50 -1.55 29.02
N ARG A 101 -4.02 -0.38 29.32
CA ARG A 101 -3.80 0.34 30.57
C ARG A 101 -5.13 0.87 31.09
N PRO A 102 -5.65 0.39 32.25
CA PRO A 102 -7.03 0.63 32.69
C PRO A 102 -7.41 2.09 32.83
N ASP A 103 -6.54 2.90 33.44
CA ASP A 103 -6.80 4.33 33.67
C ASP A 103 -6.97 5.09 32.34
N LEU A 104 -6.05 4.88 31.39
CA LEU A 104 -6.12 5.50 30.09
C LEU A 104 -7.31 4.98 29.26
N ASN A 105 -7.54 3.65 29.28
CA ASN A 105 -8.67 3.03 28.60
C ASN A 105 -10.01 3.63 29.04
N ASN A 106 -10.19 3.78 30.37
CA ASN A 106 -11.42 4.33 30.91
C ASN A 106 -11.67 5.78 30.47
N LEU A 107 -10.62 6.60 30.44
CA LEU A 107 -10.70 7.99 29.97
C LEU A 107 -11.05 8.08 28.49
N ILE A 108 -10.43 7.23 27.66
CA ILE A 108 -10.70 7.15 26.22
C ILE A 108 -12.14 6.68 25.98
N GLN A 109 -12.56 5.62 26.67
CA GLN A 109 -13.91 5.08 26.53
C GLN A 109 -14.98 6.07 27.01
N GLU A 110 -14.75 6.75 28.12
CA GLU A 110 -15.67 7.79 28.63
C GLU A 110 -15.83 8.92 27.60
N GLN A 111 -14.74 9.39 27.01
CA GLN A 111 -14.80 10.40 25.95
C GLN A 111 -15.52 9.87 24.71
N GLY A 112 -15.21 8.64 24.29
CA GLY A 112 -15.90 8.00 23.17
C GLY A 112 -17.41 7.90 23.39
N ASN A 113 -17.85 7.57 24.60
CA ASN A 113 -19.27 7.55 24.95
C ASN A 113 -19.93 8.94 24.85
N LYS A 114 -19.23 10.00 25.29
CA LYS A 114 -19.68 11.39 25.15
C LYS A 114 -19.80 11.81 23.68
N ASP A 115 -18.89 11.31 22.84
CA ASP A 115 -18.87 11.56 21.40
C ASP A 115 -19.86 10.65 20.61
N GLY A 116 -20.63 9.81 21.29
CA GLY A 116 -21.58 8.88 20.69
C GLY A 116 -20.95 7.67 20.00
N ARG A 117 -19.69 7.35 20.29
CA ARG A 117 -19.00 6.18 19.75
C ARG A 117 -19.45 4.89 20.47
N SER A 118 -19.31 3.76 19.78
CA SER A 118 -19.60 2.44 20.35
C SER A 118 -18.68 2.10 21.53
N ARG A 119 -19.07 1.12 22.35
CA ARG A 119 -18.21 0.61 23.43
C ARG A 119 -16.97 -0.14 22.95
N GLY A 120 -16.99 -0.65 21.72
CA GLY A 120 -15.88 -1.38 21.15
C GLY A 120 -14.89 -0.45 20.47
N GLN A 121 -13.88 0.03 21.17
CA GLN A 121 -12.83 0.92 20.61
C GLN A 121 -12.22 0.38 19.32
N TYR A 122 -12.12 -0.94 19.18
CA TYR A 122 -11.58 -1.61 17.99
C TYR A 122 -12.42 -1.37 16.72
N THR A 123 -13.66 -0.92 16.84
CA THR A 123 -14.52 -0.57 15.69
C THR A 123 -14.31 0.87 15.20
N TRP A 124 -13.77 1.75 16.03
CA TRP A 124 -13.75 3.21 15.75
C TRP A 124 -12.97 3.56 14.47
N GLY A 125 -11.86 2.88 14.23
CA GLY A 125 -11.10 3.04 12.98
C GLY A 125 -11.79 2.42 11.77
N ILE A 126 -12.58 1.35 11.98
CA ILE A 126 -13.34 0.68 10.92
C ILE A 126 -14.54 1.53 10.50
N ASP A 127 -15.20 2.18 11.46
CA ASP A 127 -16.42 2.97 11.20
C ASP A 127 -16.18 4.13 10.24
N GLN A 128 -14.96 4.69 10.20
CA GLN A 128 -14.61 5.80 9.32
C GLN A 128 -14.09 5.40 7.93
N LEU A 129 -13.90 4.10 7.67
CA LEU A 129 -13.40 3.61 6.38
C LEU A 129 -14.30 4.03 5.21
N GLN A 130 -13.66 4.34 4.09
CA GLN A 130 -14.29 4.73 2.84
C GLN A 130 -13.91 3.77 1.70
N LYS A 131 -14.65 3.83 0.62
CA LYS A 131 -14.38 3.01 -0.58
C LYS A 131 -12.95 3.24 -1.09
N GLY A 132 -12.24 2.15 -1.35
CA GLY A 132 -10.86 2.17 -1.83
C GLY A 132 -9.81 2.29 -0.73
N ASP A 133 -10.22 2.45 0.54
CA ASP A 133 -9.28 2.40 1.67
C ASP A 133 -8.74 0.98 1.88
N VAL A 134 -7.52 0.90 2.37
CA VAL A 134 -6.95 -0.29 3.02
C VAL A 134 -6.88 0.00 4.51
N TYR A 135 -7.47 -0.87 5.31
CA TYR A 135 -7.36 -0.78 6.77
C TYR A 135 -5.95 -1.15 7.21
N VAL A 136 -5.20 -0.20 7.77
CA VAL A 136 -3.83 -0.42 8.24
C VAL A 136 -3.76 -0.23 9.75
N ALA A 137 -3.51 -1.31 10.47
CA ALA A 137 -3.51 -1.32 11.93
C ALA A 137 -2.16 -1.75 12.51
N ASN A 138 -1.62 -0.94 13.42
CA ASN A 138 -0.59 -1.41 14.35
C ASN A 138 -1.27 -1.86 15.65
N VAL A 139 -1.20 -3.17 15.93
CA VAL A 139 -1.87 -3.79 17.08
C VAL A 139 -0.82 -4.42 18.00
N CYS A 140 0.05 -3.63 18.59
CA CYS A 140 0.99 -4.01 19.65
C CYS A 140 1.65 -5.38 19.42
N GLU A 141 2.69 -5.44 18.65
CA GLU A 141 3.39 -6.67 18.25
C GLU A 141 3.73 -7.63 19.42
N ALA A 142 3.90 -7.09 20.61
CA ALA A 142 4.24 -7.86 21.82
C ALA A 142 3.04 -8.53 22.50
N VAL A 143 1.81 -8.18 22.13
CA VAL A 143 0.59 -8.72 22.76
C VAL A 143 0.12 -9.94 21.98
N LEU A 144 0.39 -11.12 22.51
CA LEU A 144 0.14 -12.39 21.83
C LEU A 144 -1.36 -12.80 21.80
N ASP A 145 -2.19 -12.24 22.68
CA ASP A 145 -3.56 -12.69 22.92
C ASP A 145 -4.64 -11.73 22.39
N ALA A 146 -4.33 -11.00 21.33
CA ALA A 146 -5.23 -9.98 20.82
C ALA A 146 -5.47 -10.12 19.33
N SER A 147 -6.34 -11.03 18.93
CA SER A 147 -6.84 -11.03 17.57
C SER A 147 -7.74 -9.82 17.35
N HIS A 148 -7.32 -9.00 16.40
CA HIS A 148 -7.93 -7.69 16.17
C HIS A 148 -9.21 -7.78 15.33
N VAL A 149 -9.20 -8.62 14.31
CA VAL A 149 -10.30 -8.76 13.34
C VAL A 149 -10.76 -10.22 13.32
N GLY A 150 -12.05 -10.43 13.51
CA GLY A 150 -12.78 -11.65 13.18
C GLY A 150 -13.56 -11.45 11.88
N ASP A 151 -14.38 -12.42 11.48
CA ASP A 151 -15.14 -12.42 10.22
C ASP A 151 -16.20 -11.31 10.14
N ASN A 152 -16.85 -10.95 11.25
CA ASN A 152 -17.80 -9.83 11.28
C ASN A 152 -17.12 -8.50 10.94
N LEU A 153 -15.95 -8.24 11.50
CA LEU A 153 -15.19 -7.03 11.20
C LEU A 153 -14.56 -7.11 9.80
N GLY A 154 -14.10 -8.27 9.37
CA GLY A 154 -13.64 -8.51 8.01
C GLY A 154 -14.75 -8.21 6.99
N THR A 155 -15.96 -8.69 7.22
CA THR A 155 -17.14 -8.36 6.40
C THR A 155 -17.40 -6.87 6.37
N THR A 156 -17.30 -6.20 7.52
CA THR A 156 -17.52 -4.73 7.61
C THR A 156 -16.47 -3.95 6.84
N ILE A 157 -15.18 -4.30 6.99
CA ILE A 157 -14.09 -3.64 6.27
C ILE A 157 -14.28 -3.83 4.76
N TRP A 158 -14.52 -5.06 4.31
CA TRP A 158 -14.75 -5.36 2.90
C TRP A 158 -15.95 -4.59 2.33
N THR A 159 -17.07 -4.60 3.03
CA THR A 159 -18.31 -3.92 2.58
C THR A 159 -18.10 -2.42 2.42
N LYS A 160 -17.35 -1.80 3.34
CA LYS A 160 -17.06 -0.36 3.28
C LYS A 160 -16.04 0.00 2.21
N THR A 161 -15.00 -0.81 2.07
CA THR A 161 -13.82 -0.42 1.28
C THR A 161 -13.78 -1.09 -0.09
N GLY A 162 -14.29 -2.32 -0.23
CA GLY A 162 -14.04 -3.18 -1.38
C GLY A 162 -12.55 -3.55 -1.49
N ASN A 163 -11.83 -3.56 -0.36
CA ASN A 163 -10.38 -3.74 -0.33
C ASN A 163 -9.94 -4.53 0.92
N GLY A 164 -8.64 -4.81 1.00
CA GLY A 164 -8.03 -5.60 2.05
C GLY A 164 -7.61 -4.82 3.28
N ALA A 165 -6.88 -5.52 4.16
CA ALA A 165 -6.31 -4.97 5.37
C ALA A 165 -4.86 -5.42 5.57
N VAL A 166 -4.07 -4.56 6.21
CA VAL A 166 -2.71 -4.86 6.70
C VAL A 166 -2.71 -4.63 8.21
N ILE A 167 -2.57 -5.70 8.96
CA ILE A 167 -2.71 -5.67 10.42
C ILE A 167 -1.44 -6.21 11.06
N ARG A 168 -0.65 -5.35 11.67
CA ARG A 168 0.48 -5.78 12.50
C ARG A 168 -0.04 -6.28 13.86
N GLY A 169 -0.71 -7.41 13.80
CA GLY A 169 -1.43 -8.10 14.84
C GLY A 169 -1.92 -9.44 14.32
N THR A 170 -2.96 -9.99 14.93
CA THR A 170 -3.49 -11.32 14.57
C THR A 170 -4.93 -11.25 14.07
N LEU A 171 -5.30 -12.23 13.25
CA LEU A 171 -6.64 -12.45 12.73
C LEU A 171 -7.22 -13.73 13.37
N ARG A 172 -8.50 -13.72 13.70
CA ARG A 172 -9.26 -14.91 14.08
C ARG A 172 -10.35 -15.24 13.05
N ASP A 173 -11.02 -16.35 13.25
CA ASP A 173 -12.14 -16.78 12.40
C ASP A 173 -11.72 -16.90 10.91
N LEU A 174 -10.58 -17.57 10.66
CA LEU A 174 -9.98 -17.64 9.33
C LEU A 174 -10.97 -18.14 8.27
N TYR A 175 -11.71 -19.22 8.55
CA TYR A 175 -12.67 -19.78 7.59
C TYR A 175 -13.83 -18.80 7.32
N GLY A 176 -14.30 -18.10 8.34
CA GLY A 176 -15.30 -17.05 8.20
C GLY A 176 -14.78 -15.89 7.34
N ASN A 177 -13.54 -15.45 7.58
CA ASN A 177 -12.89 -14.43 6.75
C ASN A 177 -12.70 -14.88 5.30
N LEU A 178 -12.33 -16.14 5.05
CA LEU A 178 -12.23 -16.69 3.70
C LEU A 178 -13.59 -16.73 2.97
N ALA A 179 -14.70 -16.76 3.70
CA ALA A 179 -16.05 -16.76 3.13
C ALA A 179 -16.62 -15.35 2.86
N VAL A 180 -15.95 -14.28 3.30
CA VAL A 180 -16.44 -12.90 3.11
C VAL A 180 -16.58 -12.54 1.63
N ASP A 181 -15.51 -12.68 0.86
CA ASP A 181 -15.45 -12.41 -0.58
C ASP A 181 -14.17 -13.02 -1.17
N PRO A 182 -14.18 -13.53 -2.42
CA PRO A 182 -12.98 -14.05 -3.07
C PRO A 182 -11.80 -13.05 -3.17
N ASN A 183 -12.10 -11.75 -3.21
CA ASN A 183 -11.08 -10.69 -3.30
C ASN A 183 -10.73 -10.06 -1.94
N TRP A 184 -11.44 -10.41 -0.88
CA TRP A 184 -11.09 -10.02 0.48
C TRP A 184 -9.78 -10.67 0.90
N ASN A 185 -8.82 -9.85 1.32
CA ASN A 185 -7.52 -10.37 1.75
C ASN A 185 -6.97 -9.57 2.93
N VAL A 186 -6.19 -10.24 3.77
CA VAL A 186 -5.57 -9.66 4.94
C VAL A 186 -4.13 -10.12 5.06
N MET A 187 -3.25 -9.19 5.33
CA MET A 187 -1.88 -9.44 5.76
C MET A 187 -1.80 -9.28 7.27
N VAL A 188 -1.36 -10.31 7.97
CA VAL A 188 -1.30 -10.36 9.43
C VAL A 188 0.02 -10.94 9.92
N ARG A 189 0.34 -10.70 11.18
CA ARG A 189 1.48 -11.35 11.82
C ARG A 189 1.22 -12.84 12.01
N ASP A 190 0.00 -13.22 12.46
CA ASP A 190 -0.39 -14.61 12.68
C ASP A 190 -1.91 -14.78 12.74
N PHE A 191 -2.36 -16.02 12.70
CA PHE A 191 -3.75 -16.41 12.94
C PHE A 191 -3.88 -16.98 14.35
N ARG A 192 -4.80 -16.44 15.16
CA ARG A 192 -4.99 -16.82 16.58
C ARG A 192 -6.50 -16.84 16.92
N PRO A 193 -6.95 -17.76 17.81
CA PRO A 193 -8.36 -17.85 18.14
C PRO A 193 -8.84 -16.82 19.18
N GLN A 194 -7.93 -16.20 19.94
CA GLN A 194 -8.30 -15.32 21.03
C GLN A 194 -8.93 -14.00 20.56
N ALA A 195 -9.92 -13.51 21.29
CA ALA A 195 -10.46 -12.18 21.07
C ALA A 195 -9.52 -11.09 21.60
N ASN A 196 -9.67 -9.87 21.08
CA ASN A 196 -8.92 -8.72 21.56
C ASN A 196 -9.41 -8.29 22.96
N SER A 197 -8.52 -8.38 23.94
CA SER A 197 -8.78 -7.90 25.31
C SER A 197 -7.58 -7.18 25.94
N SER A 198 -6.49 -7.07 25.21
CA SER A 198 -5.18 -6.70 25.77
C SER A 198 -4.61 -5.42 25.19
N ASN A 199 -5.38 -4.66 24.43
CA ASN A 199 -4.97 -3.38 23.88
C ASN A 199 -6.10 -2.35 23.89
N LEU A 200 -5.72 -1.08 23.74
CA LEU A 200 -6.61 0.06 23.65
C LEU A 200 -6.22 0.92 22.43
N VAL A 201 -7.18 1.62 21.86
CA VAL A 201 -6.92 2.53 20.74
C VAL A 201 -6.26 3.82 21.26
N ILE A 202 -5.17 4.22 20.63
CA ILE A 202 -4.44 5.44 20.99
C ILE A 202 -4.37 6.44 19.83
N GLY A 203 -4.54 5.99 18.61
CA GLY A 203 -4.50 6.86 17.43
C GLY A 203 -5.39 6.35 16.31
N ILE A 204 -6.05 7.28 15.63
CA ILE A 204 -6.89 7.03 14.45
C ILE A 204 -6.57 8.11 13.44
N ASN A 205 -6.37 7.74 12.17
CA ASN A 205 -6.02 8.69 11.10
C ASN A 205 -4.80 9.54 11.46
N CYS A 206 -3.76 8.89 11.94
CA CYS A 206 -2.49 9.49 12.36
C CYS A 206 -1.32 8.66 11.82
N PRO A 207 -0.08 9.18 11.85
CA PRO A 207 1.10 8.37 11.55
C PRO A 207 1.19 7.16 12.47
N ILE A 208 1.45 6.00 11.91
CA ILE A 208 1.64 4.76 12.66
C ILE A 208 2.93 4.07 12.26
N GLN A 209 3.39 3.15 13.08
CA GLN A 209 4.50 2.28 12.78
C GLN A 209 4.00 0.89 12.38
N VAL A 210 4.48 0.36 11.26
CA VAL A 210 4.29 -1.02 10.84
C VAL A 210 5.66 -1.66 10.67
N GLY A 211 6.04 -2.55 11.60
CA GLY A 211 7.42 -3.00 11.69
C GLY A 211 8.34 -1.81 11.97
N TYR A 212 9.23 -1.52 11.04
CA TYR A 212 10.13 -0.35 11.08
C TYR A 212 9.75 0.74 10.06
N VAL A 213 8.56 0.64 9.46
CA VAL A 213 8.06 1.60 8.47
C VAL A 213 7.13 2.60 9.13
N THR A 214 7.31 3.88 8.83
CA THR A 214 6.33 4.92 9.14
C THR A 214 5.27 4.95 8.03
N VAL A 215 4.02 4.75 8.40
CA VAL A 215 2.86 4.79 7.50
C VAL A 215 2.03 6.02 7.80
N MET A 216 1.83 6.85 6.77
CA MET A 216 0.97 8.02 6.86
C MET A 216 -0.44 7.72 6.37
N PRO A 217 -1.47 8.39 6.93
CA PRO A 217 -2.79 8.36 6.33
C PRO A 217 -2.76 8.81 4.86
N GLY A 218 -3.33 8.00 3.98
CA GLY A 218 -3.34 8.28 2.53
C GLY A 218 -2.16 7.72 1.74
N ASP A 219 -1.15 7.13 2.38
CA ASP A 219 -0.12 6.35 1.68
C ASP A 219 -0.77 5.26 0.83
N ILE A 220 -0.19 4.94 -0.31
CA ILE A 220 -0.65 3.81 -1.10
C ILE A 220 -0.04 2.53 -0.55
N VAL A 221 -0.92 1.62 -0.18
CA VAL A 221 -0.56 0.26 0.26
C VAL A 221 -0.46 -0.62 -0.96
N LEU A 222 0.66 -1.29 -1.15
CA LEU A 222 0.85 -2.35 -2.12
C LEU A 222 1.31 -3.60 -1.39
N GLY A 223 0.39 -4.51 -1.12
CA GLY A 223 0.61 -5.75 -0.38
C GLY A 223 0.48 -6.96 -1.30
N THR A 224 1.53 -7.78 -1.32
CA THR A 224 1.61 -9.06 -2.03
C THR A 224 2.18 -10.13 -1.12
N ARG A 225 2.28 -11.36 -1.61
CA ARG A 225 2.95 -12.45 -0.87
C ARG A 225 4.41 -12.15 -0.49
N GLU A 226 5.05 -11.19 -1.15
CA GLU A 226 6.44 -10.79 -0.87
C GLU A 226 6.54 -9.77 0.27
N GLY A 227 5.43 -9.24 0.74
CA GLY A 227 5.37 -8.20 1.77
C GLY A 227 4.56 -6.99 1.32
N VAL A 228 4.71 -5.89 2.05
CA VAL A 228 3.99 -4.64 1.78
C VAL A 228 4.96 -3.50 1.56
N VAL A 229 4.66 -2.66 0.58
CA VAL A 229 5.29 -1.35 0.37
C VAL A 229 4.26 -0.27 0.64
N PHE A 230 4.64 0.71 1.45
CA PHE A 230 3.84 1.92 1.70
C PHE A 230 4.42 3.06 0.89
N ILE A 231 3.67 3.52 -0.11
CA ILE A 231 4.14 4.47 -1.12
C ILE A 231 3.59 5.85 -0.77
N PRO A 232 4.45 6.85 -0.49
CA PRO A 232 3.99 8.22 -0.29
C PRO A 232 3.15 8.71 -1.48
N PRO A 233 2.02 9.40 -1.26
CA PRO A 233 1.09 9.77 -2.33
C PRO A 233 1.75 10.52 -3.49
N HIS A 234 2.67 11.44 -3.20
CA HIS A 234 3.38 12.23 -4.21
C HIS A 234 4.38 11.42 -5.05
N GLN A 235 4.71 10.18 -4.64
CA GLN A 235 5.54 9.25 -5.42
C GLN A 235 4.71 8.24 -6.24
N ALA A 236 3.40 8.14 -6.00
CA ALA A 236 2.57 7.09 -6.56
C ALA A 236 2.56 7.07 -8.10
N GLN A 237 2.41 8.23 -8.73
CA GLN A 237 2.44 8.34 -10.19
C GLN A 237 3.80 7.91 -10.76
N ARG A 238 4.90 8.39 -10.16
CA ARG A 238 6.26 8.00 -10.56
C ARG A 238 6.47 6.50 -10.48
N VAL A 239 6.02 5.87 -9.39
CA VAL A 239 6.14 4.42 -9.20
C VAL A 239 5.40 3.68 -10.31
N VAL A 240 4.16 4.04 -10.59
CA VAL A 240 3.34 3.40 -11.64
C VAL A 240 3.98 3.57 -13.01
N GLU A 241 4.31 4.80 -13.42
CA GLU A 241 4.82 5.08 -14.77
C GLU A 241 6.20 4.45 -14.99
N THR A 242 7.07 4.48 -14.00
CA THR A 242 8.39 3.82 -14.09
C THR A 242 8.23 2.31 -14.20
N SER A 243 7.35 1.70 -13.40
CA SER A 243 7.04 0.27 -13.49
C SER A 243 6.45 -0.10 -14.87
N GLU A 244 5.57 0.71 -15.41
CA GLU A 244 5.00 0.47 -16.76
C GLU A 244 6.06 0.50 -17.85
N ARG A 245 7.04 1.41 -17.76
CA ARG A 245 8.20 1.47 -18.66
C ARG A 245 9.05 0.21 -18.55
N THR A 246 9.39 -0.19 -17.33
CA THR A 246 10.15 -1.41 -17.04
C THR A 246 9.45 -2.65 -17.59
N ARG A 247 8.15 -2.79 -17.33
CA ARG A 247 7.36 -3.94 -17.82
C ARG A 247 7.32 -4.04 -19.34
N MET A 248 7.28 -2.92 -20.07
CA MET A 248 7.38 -2.93 -21.53
C MET A 248 8.74 -3.43 -22.00
N GLN A 249 9.84 -2.97 -21.35
CA GLN A 249 11.19 -3.41 -21.64
C GLN A 249 11.35 -4.91 -21.37
N ASP A 250 10.88 -5.36 -20.20
CA ASP A 250 10.94 -6.78 -19.84
C ASP A 250 10.14 -7.65 -20.81
N ALA A 251 8.95 -7.22 -21.23
CA ALA A 251 8.15 -7.94 -22.21
C ALA A 251 8.88 -8.09 -23.57
N PHE A 252 9.56 -7.05 -24.01
CA PHE A 252 10.38 -7.09 -25.24
C PHE A 252 11.60 -8.00 -25.06
N ALA A 253 12.32 -7.85 -23.95
CA ALA A 253 13.51 -8.67 -23.65
C ALA A 253 13.15 -10.16 -23.54
N HIS A 254 12.07 -10.48 -22.81
CA HIS A 254 11.59 -11.84 -22.65
C HIS A 254 11.16 -12.47 -24.00
N ALA A 255 10.49 -11.71 -24.86
CA ALA A 255 10.16 -12.18 -26.19
C ALA A 255 11.42 -12.50 -27.01
N GLY A 256 12.40 -11.60 -27.01
CA GLY A 256 13.67 -11.81 -27.72
C GLY A 256 14.48 -12.98 -27.20
N VAL A 257 14.51 -13.23 -25.88
CA VAL A 257 15.14 -14.41 -25.31
C VAL A 257 14.43 -15.71 -25.73
N LYS A 258 13.09 -15.74 -25.65
CA LYS A 258 12.29 -16.91 -26.08
C LYS A 258 12.46 -17.23 -27.56
N GLU A 259 12.70 -16.22 -28.40
CA GLU A 259 12.98 -16.36 -29.81
C GLU A 259 14.48 -16.68 -30.12
N GLY A 260 15.33 -16.72 -29.11
CA GLY A 260 16.78 -16.95 -29.28
C GLY A 260 17.56 -15.77 -29.86
N ARG A 261 16.97 -14.56 -29.88
CA ARG A 261 17.59 -13.33 -30.40
C ARG A 261 18.51 -12.64 -29.42
N PHE A 262 18.22 -12.74 -28.13
CA PHE A 262 18.94 -12.03 -27.07
C PHE A 262 19.64 -13.02 -26.12
N THR A 263 20.86 -12.66 -25.73
CA THR A 263 21.60 -13.31 -24.64
C THR A 263 21.08 -12.86 -23.28
N ALA A 264 21.42 -13.55 -22.20
CA ALA A 264 21.11 -13.15 -20.84
C ALA A 264 21.61 -11.73 -20.52
N GLN A 265 22.84 -11.40 -20.94
CA GLN A 265 23.42 -10.07 -20.72
C GLN A 265 22.66 -8.97 -21.47
N GLN A 266 22.18 -9.24 -22.69
CA GLN A 266 21.37 -8.28 -23.45
C GLN A 266 19.99 -8.09 -22.85
N ALA A 267 19.40 -9.14 -22.29
CA ALA A 267 18.07 -9.06 -21.66
C ALA A 267 18.09 -8.34 -20.31
N ASP A 268 19.17 -8.51 -19.53
CA ASP A 268 19.29 -8.00 -18.15
C ASP A 268 20.10 -6.69 -18.06
N GLY A 269 20.74 -6.28 -19.16
CA GLY A 269 21.58 -5.08 -19.22
C GLY A 269 20.90 -3.87 -19.85
N ALA A 270 21.65 -2.78 -19.90
CA ALA A 270 21.24 -1.60 -20.66
C ALA A 270 21.18 -1.93 -22.16
N TYR A 271 20.12 -1.49 -22.84
CA TYR A 271 19.96 -1.71 -24.26
C TYR A 271 20.99 -0.92 -25.07
N THR A 272 21.55 -1.56 -26.09
CA THR A 272 22.36 -0.85 -27.10
C THR A 272 21.50 0.10 -27.92
N PRO A 273 22.10 1.05 -28.66
CA PRO A 273 21.34 1.93 -29.58
C PRO A 273 20.48 1.13 -30.56
N GLU A 274 20.99 0.01 -31.08
CA GLU A 274 20.29 -0.87 -32.03
C GLU A 274 19.09 -1.55 -31.33
N MET A 275 19.26 -2.07 -30.11
CA MET A 275 18.18 -2.66 -29.32
C MET A 275 17.10 -1.62 -28.96
N ASN A 276 17.49 -0.39 -28.65
CA ASN A 276 16.54 0.70 -28.40
C ASN A 276 15.72 1.02 -29.64
N ALA A 277 16.32 1.05 -30.83
CA ALA A 277 15.61 1.27 -32.08
C ALA A 277 14.63 0.11 -32.37
N GLU A 278 15.08 -1.14 -32.15
CA GLU A 278 14.24 -2.32 -32.30
C GLU A 278 13.08 -2.33 -31.28
N PHE A 279 13.34 -1.98 -30.03
CA PHE A 279 12.32 -1.85 -29.00
C PHE A 279 11.27 -0.79 -29.36
N THR A 280 11.71 0.37 -29.82
CA THR A 280 10.80 1.44 -30.27
C THR A 280 9.90 0.96 -31.43
N GLN A 281 10.47 0.26 -32.40
CA GLN A 281 9.68 -0.30 -33.49
C GLN A 281 8.71 -1.39 -33.02
N TRP A 282 9.16 -2.24 -32.08
CA TRP A 282 8.32 -3.27 -31.49
C TRP A 282 7.14 -2.66 -30.71
N LEU A 283 7.36 -1.56 -29.96
CA LEU A 283 6.29 -0.81 -29.30
C LEU A 283 5.26 -0.28 -30.32
N LYS A 284 5.72 0.34 -31.41
CA LYS A 284 4.84 0.86 -32.47
C LYS A 284 3.97 -0.24 -33.07
N ASN A 285 4.52 -1.41 -33.28
CA ASN A 285 3.82 -2.57 -33.86
C ASN A 285 2.82 -3.19 -32.86
N ASN A 286 2.95 -2.94 -31.57
CA ASN A 286 2.19 -3.61 -30.52
C ASN A 286 1.34 -2.66 -29.65
N ILE A 287 1.20 -1.39 -30.01
CA ILE A 287 0.47 -0.37 -29.21
C ILE A 287 -0.92 -0.88 -28.76
N ASN A 288 -1.69 -1.50 -29.65
CA ASN A 288 -3.04 -1.96 -29.36
C ASN A 288 -3.13 -3.44 -28.95
N SER A 289 -2.02 -4.14 -28.92
CA SER A 289 -1.97 -5.58 -28.62
C SER A 289 -0.97 -5.94 -27.52
N MET A 290 -0.53 -4.95 -26.75
CA MET A 290 0.47 -5.12 -25.71
C MET A 290 0.07 -6.18 -24.69
N GLY A 291 -1.21 -6.29 -24.36
CA GLY A 291 -1.73 -7.25 -23.37
C GLY A 291 -1.38 -8.71 -23.65
N LYS A 292 -1.12 -9.09 -24.90
CA LYS A 292 -0.72 -10.48 -25.24
C LYS A 292 0.62 -10.94 -24.67
N PHE A 293 1.44 -10.01 -24.21
CA PHE A 293 2.75 -10.29 -23.60
C PHE A 293 2.69 -10.45 -22.08
N PHE A 294 1.52 -10.27 -21.48
CA PHE A 294 1.32 -10.35 -20.03
C PHE A 294 0.37 -11.50 -19.69
N GLU A 295 0.58 -12.13 -18.54
CA GLU A 295 -0.33 -13.18 -18.03
C GLU A 295 -1.74 -12.62 -17.81
N ASP A 296 -1.85 -11.45 -17.14
CA ASP A 296 -3.08 -10.66 -17.13
C ASP A 296 -2.95 -9.53 -18.17
N PRO A 297 -3.73 -9.55 -19.25
CA PRO A 297 -3.69 -8.49 -20.27
C PRO A 297 -3.89 -7.07 -19.73
N LYS A 298 -4.56 -6.92 -18.57
CA LYS A 298 -4.76 -5.63 -17.90
C LYS A 298 -3.49 -5.06 -17.26
N ALA A 299 -2.46 -5.89 -17.09
CA ALA A 299 -1.15 -5.45 -16.63
C ALA A 299 -0.39 -4.63 -17.69
N ALA A 300 -0.80 -4.70 -18.95
CA ALA A 300 -0.20 -3.92 -20.01
C ALA A 300 -0.45 -2.42 -19.83
N PRO A 301 0.57 -1.58 -20.08
CA PRO A 301 0.37 -0.15 -20.19
C PRO A 301 -0.67 0.22 -21.26
N SER A 302 -1.40 1.31 -21.04
CA SER A 302 -2.42 1.74 -21.99
C SER A 302 -1.82 2.19 -23.33
N PRO A 303 -2.56 2.07 -24.45
CA PRO A 303 -2.11 2.59 -25.74
C PRO A 303 -1.73 4.08 -25.69
N ALA A 304 -2.40 4.87 -24.87
CA ALA A 304 -2.08 6.29 -24.68
C ALA A 304 -0.71 6.49 -24.02
N PHE A 305 -0.44 5.73 -22.97
CA PHE A 305 0.87 5.75 -22.29
C PHE A 305 2.00 5.29 -23.22
N ILE A 306 1.79 4.22 -23.98
CA ILE A 306 2.80 3.72 -24.94
C ILE A 306 3.11 4.78 -26.00
N LYS A 307 2.08 5.45 -26.55
CA LYS A 307 2.27 6.53 -27.54
C LYS A 307 3.06 7.70 -26.96
N GLN A 308 2.74 8.11 -25.74
CA GLN A 308 3.50 9.15 -25.04
C GLN A 308 4.97 8.75 -24.87
N TYR A 309 5.22 7.55 -24.37
CA TYR A 309 6.58 7.02 -24.16
C TYR A 309 7.42 7.01 -25.45
N ILE A 310 6.83 6.66 -26.61
CA ILE A 310 7.54 6.64 -27.90
C ILE A 310 7.93 8.06 -28.36
N GLN A 311 7.22 9.10 -27.91
CA GLN A 311 7.46 10.50 -28.29
C GLN A 311 8.50 11.19 -27.39
N GLU A 312 8.76 10.68 -26.21
CA GLU A 312 9.80 11.14 -25.28
C GLU A 312 11.20 10.70 -25.76
#